data_2cb6ca8159f746f63725d2790c4892bd
#
_entry.id   2cb6ca8159f746f63725d2790c4892bd
#
_cell.length_a   1.000
_cell.length_b   1.000
_cell.length_c   1.000
_cell.angle_alpha   90.00
_cell.angle_beta   90.00
_cell.angle_gamma   90.00
#
_symmetry.space_group_name_H-M   'P 1'
#
loop_
_entity.id
_entity.type
_entity.pdbx_description
1 polymer ?
#
loop_
_entity_poly.entity_id
_entity_poly.type
_entity_poly.pdbx_seq_one_letter_code
_entity_poly.pdbx_strand_id
1 'polypeptide(L)'
;ALSVESKPDKKKLKGGAKALTDTATKLQKTLYSFGVSAKVENVSVGPAITRYELKPAEGVRVSKIANLADDIALNLAAETIRIEAPIPGKQAVGIEVPNKEKEAVHLREVLESEEFQNNKSKLTVALGKDVAGNIQLADIAKMPHVLIAGSTGSGKSVCINTIISSIIYNAK
;
A
#
# COMPACT_ATOMS: atom_id res chain seq x y z
N ALA A 1 -27.95 -5.19 15.26
CA ALA A 1 -26.68 -4.49 15.17
C ALA A 1 -25.59 -5.52 14.88
N LEU A 2 -24.99 -5.48 13.70
CA LEU A 2 -23.82 -6.30 13.38
C LEU A 2 -22.63 -5.76 14.17
N SER A 3 -22.18 -6.47 15.20
CA SER A 3 -20.93 -6.17 15.89
C SER A 3 -19.77 -6.70 15.03
N VAL A 4 -19.07 -5.79 14.35
CA VAL A 4 -17.81 -6.13 13.67
C VAL A 4 -16.72 -6.10 14.74
N GLU A 5 -16.24 -7.27 15.17
CA GLU A 5 -15.24 -7.41 16.22
C GLU A 5 -13.83 -7.05 15.70
N SER A 6 -13.15 -6.26 16.46
CA SER A 6 -11.76 -5.84 16.57
C SER A 6 -11.45 -4.38 16.20
N LYS A 7 -10.97 -3.65 17.22
CA LYS A 7 -10.38 -2.30 17.07
C LYS A 7 -8.87 -2.43 16.87
N PRO A 8 -8.24 -1.58 16.05
CA PRO A 8 -6.79 -1.60 15.87
C PRO A 8 -6.04 -1.19 17.15
N ASP A 9 -4.97 -1.90 17.44
CA ASP A 9 -4.12 -1.66 18.60
C ASP A 9 -3.17 -0.48 18.34
N LYS A 10 -3.34 0.64 19.05
CA LYS A 10 -2.58 1.89 18.90
C LYS A 10 -1.11 1.85 19.40
N LYS A 11 -0.55 0.70 19.74
CA LYS A 11 0.69 0.62 20.55
C LYS A 11 2.02 0.41 19.80
N LYS A 12 2.06 0.33 18.46
CA LYS A 12 3.27 -0.06 17.70
C LYS A 12 4.09 1.06 17.02
N LEU A 13 3.81 2.34 17.25
CA LEU A 13 4.43 3.44 16.48
C LEU A 13 5.87 3.85 16.88
N LYS A 14 6.45 3.33 17.97
CA LYS A 14 7.78 3.80 18.45
C LYS A 14 9.00 3.03 17.89
N GLY A 15 8.83 1.81 17.36
CA GLY A 15 9.92 1.08 16.70
C GLY A 15 10.08 1.40 15.21
N GLY A 16 9.03 1.95 14.59
CA GLY A 16 8.93 2.14 13.15
C GLY A 16 9.87 3.19 12.56
N ALA A 17 10.04 4.35 13.19
CA ALA A 17 10.80 5.46 12.61
C ALA A 17 12.28 5.11 12.37
N LYS A 18 12.93 4.41 13.31
CA LYS A 18 14.33 3.98 13.16
C LYS A 18 14.46 2.93 12.06
N ALA A 19 13.58 1.95 12.03
CA ALA A 19 13.58 0.91 11.00
C ALA A 19 13.34 1.48 9.60
N LEU A 20 12.49 2.50 9.46
CA LEU A 20 12.25 3.22 8.19
C LEU A 20 13.52 3.96 7.72
N THR A 21 14.20 4.66 8.63
CA THR A 21 15.46 5.35 8.34
C THR A 21 16.57 4.38 7.98
N ASP A 22 16.68 3.26 8.68
CA ASP A 22 17.65 2.21 8.40
C ASP A 22 17.42 1.59 7.02
N THR A 23 16.16 1.30 6.67
CA THR A 23 15.80 0.78 5.35
C THR A 23 16.06 1.81 4.24
N ALA A 24 15.72 3.09 4.45
CA ALA A 24 16.00 4.16 3.51
C ALA A 24 17.52 4.30 3.24
N THR A 25 18.32 4.25 4.31
CA THR A 25 19.79 4.31 4.22
C THR A 25 20.34 3.09 3.48
N LYS A 26 19.83 1.90 3.78
CA LYS A 26 20.25 0.66 3.13
C LYS A 26 19.89 0.69 1.64
N LEU A 27 18.71 1.18 1.29
CA LEU A 27 18.25 1.34 -0.08
C LEU A 27 19.15 2.28 -0.88
N GLN A 28 19.50 3.46 -0.32
CA GLN A 28 20.43 4.38 -0.96
C GLN A 28 21.82 3.77 -1.17
N LYS A 29 22.35 3.05 -0.17
CA LYS A 29 23.64 2.35 -0.28
C LYS A 29 23.62 1.26 -1.34
N THR A 30 22.53 0.48 -1.40
CA THR A 30 22.36 -0.56 -2.42
C THR A 30 22.36 0.04 -3.81
N LEU A 31 21.57 1.09 -4.06
CA LEU A 31 21.55 1.78 -5.35
C LEU A 31 22.94 2.34 -5.71
N TYR A 32 23.62 2.95 -4.74
CA TYR A 32 24.96 3.48 -4.94
C TYR A 32 25.98 2.41 -5.35
N SER A 33 25.91 1.19 -4.76
CA SER A 33 26.79 0.05 -5.11
C SER A 33 26.58 -0.40 -6.56
N PHE A 34 25.40 -0.19 -7.14
CA PHE A 34 25.12 -0.43 -8.56
C PHE A 34 25.36 0.79 -9.46
N GLY A 35 26.05 1.81 -8.94
CA GLY A 35 26.38 3.03 -9.67
C GLY A 35 25.17 3.91 -9.96
N VAL A 36 24.18 3.90 -9.05
CA VAL A 36 23.01 4.75 -9.08
C VAL A 36 23.00 5.65 -7.86
N SER A 37 23.23 6.95 -8.06
CA SER A 37 23.08 7.93 -6.99
C SER A 37 21.63 8.42 -6.93
N ALA A 38 20.98 8.20 -5.80
CA ALA A 38 19.62 8.66 -5.55
C ALA A 38 19.43 8.99 -4.06
N LYS A 39 18.56 9.96 -3.76
CA LYS A 39 18.26 10.38 -2.38
C LYS A 39 16.80 10.10 -2.07
N VAL A 40 16.53 9.49 -0.93
CA VAL A 40 15.15 9.33 -0.40
C VAL A 40 14.67 10.70 0.07
N GLU A 41 13.56 11.19 -0.52
CA GLU A 41 12.95 12.47 -0.18
C GLU A 41 11.68 12.30 0.64
N ASN A 42 10.93 11.20 0.40
CA ASN A 42 9.69 10.94 1.10
C ASN A 42 9.52 9.44 1.41
N VAL A 43 8.80 9.13 2.48
CA VAL A 43 8.46 7.77 2.89
C VAL A 43 6.99 7.74 3.28
N SER A 44 6.23 6.90 2.61
CA SER A 44 4.81 6.66 2.90
C SER A 44 4.63 5.23 3.43
N VAL A 45 4.09 5.11 4.62
CA VAL A 45 3.90 3.82 5.30
C VAL A 45 2.46 3.39 5.17
N GLY A 46 2.23 2.29 4.47
CA GLY A 46 0.94 1.62 4.39
C GLY A 46 0.87 0.38 5.30
N PRO A 47 -0.28 -0.29 5.32
CA PRO A 47 -0.51 -1.45 6.21
C PRO A 47 0.34 -2.68 5.82
N ALA A 48 0.66 -2.87 4.56
CA ALA A 48 1.41 -4.03 4.06
C ALA A 48 2.73 -3.65 3.38
N ILE A 49 2.85 -2.43 2.87
CA ILE A 49 3.95 -1.96 2.02
C ILE A 49 4.36 -0.56 2.49
N THR A 50 5.67 -0.29 2.49
CA THR A 50 6.23 1.05 2.65
C THR A 50 6.78 1.51 1.31
N ARG A 51 6.37 2.71 0.87
CA ARG A 51 6.84 3.34 -0.36
C ARG A 51 7.89 4.38 -0.04
N TYR A 52 9.05 4.23 -0.66
CA TYR A 52 10.16 5.19 -0.62
C TYR A 52 10.17 5.96 -1.93
N GLU A 53 10.02 7.28 -1.88
CA GLU A 53 10.16 8.15 -3.04
C GLU A 53 11.60 8.67 -3.10
N LEU A 54 12.28 8.35 -4.19
CA LEU A 54 13.69 8.72 -4.40
C LEU A 54 13.83 9.69 -5.55
N LYS A 55 14.67 10.69 -5.36
CA LYS A 55 15.10 11.58 -6.43
C LYS A 55 16.45 11.11 -6.94
N PRO A 56 16.52 10.62 -8.20
CA PRO A 56 17.78 10.27 -8.83
C PRO A 56 18.64 11.52 -9.05
N ALA A 57 19.97 11.37 -9.00
CA ALA A 57 20.89 12.42 -9.41
C ALA A 57 20.78 12.71 -10.91
N GLU A 58 21.21 13.88 -11.32
CA GLU A 58 21.24 14.27 -12.74
C GLU A 58 22.04 13.25 -13.57
N GLY A 59 21.52 12.92 -14.75
CA GLY A 59 22.13 11.94 -15.66
C GLY A 59 21.83 10.46 -15.34
N VAL A 60 21.16 10.14 -14.24
CA VAL A 60 20.74 8.77 -13.94
C VAL A 60 19.54 8.39 -14.80
N ARG A 61 19.68 7.34 -15.59
CA ARG A 61 18.57 6.80 -16.39
C ARG A 61 17.58 6.06 -15.51
N VAL A 62 16.30 6.38 -15.65
CA VAL A 62 15.20 5.76 -14.90
C VAL A 62 15.13 4.23 -15.11
N SER A 63 15.38 3.78 -16.35
CA SER A 63 15.44 2.34 -16.69
C SER A 63 16.52 1.59 -15.92
N LYS A 64 17.64 2.24 -15.58
CA LYS A 64 18.69 1.61 -14.77
C LYS A 64 18.18 1.27 -13.36
N ILE A 65 17.34 2.15 -12.78
CA ILE A 65 16.75 1.90 -11.46
C ILE A 65 15.68 0.81 -11.57
N ALA A 66 14.81 0.88 -12.58
CA ALA A 66 13.72 -0.09 -12.77
C ALA A 66 14.23 -1.53 -12.90
N ASN A 67 15.39 -1.72 -13.54
CA ASN A 67 15.99 -3.05 -13.73
C ASN A 67 16.69 -3.62 -12.48
N LEU A 68 16.78 -2.87 -11.39
CA LEU A 68 17.45 -3.30 -10.15
C LEU A 68 16.46 -3.88 -9.12
N ALA A 69 15.21 -4.14 -9.48
CA ALA A 69 14.20 -4.61 -8.53
C ALA A 69 14.64 -5.89 -7.79
N ASP A 70 15.14 -6.88 -8.51
CA ASP A 70 15.59 -8.16 -7.94
C ASP A 70 16.85 -8.00 -7.09
N ASP A 71 17.80 -7.17 -7.54
CA ASP A 71 19.03 -6.87 -6.78
C ASP A 71 18.73 -6.15 -5.47
N ILE A 72 17.78 -5.21 -5.50
CA ILE A 72 17.33 -4.49 -4.32
C ILE A 72 16.59 -5.45 -3.38
N ALA A 73 15.71 -6.31 -3.92
CA ALA A 73 14.99 -7.31 -3.14
C ALA A 73 15.96 -8.23 -2.39
N LEU A 74 16.98 -8.72 -3.09
CA LEU A 74 18.04 -9.58 -2.50
C LEU A 74 18.76 -8.84 -1.37
N ASN A 75 19.22 -7.61 -1.60
CA ASN A 75 19.97 -6.83 -0.62
C ASN A 75 19.14 -6.46 0.62
N LEU A 76 17.83 -6.20 0.45
CA LEU A 76 16.91 -5.88 1.54
C LEU A 76 16.36 -7.13 2.24
N ALA A 77 16.64 -8.33 1.72
CA ALA A 77 16.02 -9.58 2.13
C ALA A 77 14.48 -9.51 2.09
N ALA A 78 13.95 -8.89 1.03
CA ALA A 78 12.53 -8.76 0.77
C ALA A 78 12.07 -9.81 -0.25
N GLU A 79 10.84 -10.32 -0.10
CA GLU A 79 10.29 -11.31 -1.04
C GLU A 79 10.16 -10.76 -2.46
N THR A 80 9.74 -9.49 -2.57
CA THR A 80 9.54 -8.80 -3.84
C THR A 80 9.65 -7.29 -3.63
N ILE A 81 10.11 -6.59 -4.66
CA ILE A 81 10.16 -5.12 -4.70
C ILE A 81 9.44 -4.68 -5.97
N ARG A 82 8.57 -3.68 -5.85
CA ARG A 82 7.97 -3.01 -7.00
C ARG A 82 8.60 -1.64 -7.17
N ILE A 83 8.99 -1.34 -8.41
CA ILE A 83 9.54 -0.03 -8.76
C ILE A 83 8.60 0.66 -9.74
N GLU A 84 8.15 1.86 -9.38
CA GLU A 84 7.41 2.77 -10.25
C GLU A 84 8.34 3.88 -10.69
N ALA A 85 8.76 3.83 -11.94
CA ALA A 85 9.80 4.71 -12.45
C ALA A 85 9.46 5.20 -13.87
N PRO A 86 9.12 6.50 -14.03
CA PRO A 86 8.95 7.51 -12.98
C PRO A 86 7.59 7.41 -12.26
N ILE A 87 7.46 8.10 -11.12
CA ILE A 87 6.15 8.33 -10.51
C ILE A 87 5.37 9.32 -11.38
N PRO A 88 4.12 9.02 -11.80
CA PRO A 88 3.32 9.94 -12.58
C PRO A 88 3.21 11.32 -11.94
N GLY A 89 3.54 12.36 -12.70
CA GLY A 89 3.49 13.75 -12.25
C GLY A 89 4.60 14.20 -11.30
N LYS A 90 5.61 13.34 -11.03
CA LYS A 90 6.76 13.67 -10.16
C LYS A 90 8.10 13.36 -10.85
N GLN A 91 9.13 14.15 -10.55
CA GLN A 91 10.52 13.84 -10.93
C GLN A 91 11.18 12.91 -9.90
N ALA A 92 10.51 11.82 -9.61
CA ALA A 92 10.91 10.86 -8.58
C ALA A 92 10.61 9.42 -9.01
N VAL A 93 11.26 8.47 -8.35
CA VAL A 93 11.06 7.04 -8.50
C VAL A 93 10.49 6.50 -7.19
N GLY A 94 9.42 5.72 -7.25
CA GLY A 94 8.83 5.02 -6.11
C GLY A 94 9.38 3.61 -6.00
N ILE A 95 9.88 3.24 -4.82
CA ILE A 95 10.29 1.87 -4.50
C ILE A 95 9.40 1.37 -3.36
N GLU A 96 8.60 0.35 -3.64
CA GLU A 96 7.68 -0.25 -2.70
C GLU A 96 8.33 -1.49 -2.07
N VAL A 97 8.51 -1.44 -0.77
CA VAL A 97 9.13 -2.50 0.04
C VAL A 97 8.07 -3.11 0.96
N PRO A 98 7.87 -4.43 0.94
CA PRO A 98 6.96 -5.09 1.87
C PRO A 98 7.36 -4.84 3.32
N ASN A 99 6.38 -4.54 4.18
CA ASN A 99 6.60 -4.40 5.61
C ASN A 99 6.97 -5.76 6.20
N LYS A 100 7.89 -5.78 7.15
CA LYS A 100 8.25 -7.01 7.89
C LYS A 100 7.06 -7.53 8.69
N GLU A 101 6.30 -6.63 9.29
CA GLU A 101 5.04 -6.91 9.96
C GLU A 101 3.92 -6.25 9.16
N LYS A 102 3.02 -7.04 8.60
CA LYS A 102 1.84 -6.55 7.89
C LYS A 102 0.75 -6.25 8.90
N GLU A 103 0.14 -5.07 8.81
CA GLU A 103 -1.02 -4.72 9.61
C GLU A 103 -2.29 -5.22 8.93
N ALA A 104 -3.17 -5.85 9.70
CA ALA A 104 -4.48 -6.21 9.19
C ALA A 104 -5.35 -4.95 9.06
N VAL A 105 -5.93 -4.75 7.88
CA VAL A 105 -6.94 -3.70 7.67
C VAL A 105 -8.30 -4.28 8.09
N HIS A 106 -8.85 -3.74 9.17
CA HIS A 106 -10.14 -4.21 9.68
C HIS A 106 -11.29 -3.56 8.90
N LEU A 107 -12.24 -4.37 8.44
CA LEU A 107 -13.43 -3.86 7.74
C LEU A 107 -14.17 -2.78 8.55
N ARG A 108 -14.25 -2.95 9.86
CA ARG A 108 -14.86 -1.97 10.77
C ARG A 108 -14.26 -0.58 10.64
N GLU A 109 -12.93 -0.49 10.57
CA GLU A 109 -12.20 0.78 10.44
C GLU A 109 -12.60 1.52 9.16
N VAL A 110 -12.78 0.79 8.06
CA VAL A 110 -13.19 1.36 6.79
C VAL A 110 -14.66 1.77 6.82
N LEU A 111 -15.55 0.95 7.40
CA LEU A 111 -16.98 1.25 7.49
C LEU A 111 -17.28 2.44 8.44
N GLU A 112 -16.47 2.62 9.49
CA GLU A 112 -16.61 3.73 10.44
C GLU A 112 -15.87 5.00 9.98
N SER A 113 -15.16 4.98 8.82
CA SER A 113 -14.45 6.15 8.28
C SER A 113 -15.40 7.23 7.79
N GLU A 114 -14.95 8.48 7.84
CA GLU A 114 -15.73 9.62 7.33
C GLU A 114 -16.00 9.48 5.82
N GLU A 115 -15.05 8.95 5.06
CA GLU A 115 -15.17 8.72 3.61
C GLU A 115 -16.30 7.75 3.29
N PHE A 116 -16.47 6.68 4.09
CA PHE A 116 -17.54 5.72 3.91
C PHE A 116 -18.89 6.28 4.37
N GLN A 117 -18.93 6.89 5.56
CA GLN A 117 -20.17 7.42 6.18
C GLN A 117 -20.78 8.57 5.37
N ASN A 118 -19.96 9.42 4.76
CA ASN A 118 -20.42 10.56 3.96
C ASN A 118 -20.78 10.17 2.52
N ASN A 119 -20.61 8.92 2.12
CA ASN A 119 -20.93 8.47 0.78
C ASN A 119 -22.45 8.33 0.58
N LYS A 120 -22.97 8.91 -0.51
CA LYS A 120 -24.40 8.94 -0.81
C LYS A 120 -24.92 7.63 -1.43
N SER A 121 -24.05 6.83 -2.03
CA SER A 121 -24.47 5.60 -2.70
C SER A 121 -24.61 4.46 -1.70
N LYS A 122 -25.77 3.83 -1.68
CA LYS A 122 -26.02 2.62 -0.87
C LYS A 122 -25.25 1.38 -1.36
N LEU A 123 -24.68 1.45 -2.57
CA LEU A 123 -23.85 0.41 -3.15
C LEU A 123 -22.36 0.72 -3.06
N THR A 124 -21.97 1.67 -2.19
CA THR A 124 -20.58 1.89 -1.83
C THR A 124 -20.07 0.72 -1.00
N VAL A 125 -18.90 0.21 -1.39
CA VAL A 125 -18.23 -0.92 -0.74
C VAL A 125 -16.82 -0.54 -0.30
N ALA A 126 -16.40 -1.11 0.83
CA ALA A 126 -15.05 -0.98 1.34
C ALA A 126 -14.09 -1.89 0.55
N LEU A 127 -12.99 -1.32 0.04
CA LEU A 127 -11.92 -2.10 -0.59
C LEU A 127 -10.71 -2.29 0.35
N GLY A 128 -10.49 -1.36 1.27
CA GLY A 128 -9.38 -1.37 2.20
C GLY A 128 -8.62 -0.07 2.25
N LYS A 129 -7.28 -0.14 2.29
CA LYS A 129 -6.38 1.02 2.27
C LYS A 129 -5.38 0.89 1.12
N ASP A 130 -4.98 2.04 0.57
CA ASP A 130 -3.90 2.10 -0.40
C ASP A 130 -2.52 2.01 0.28
N VAL A 131 -1.45 2.09 -0.52
CA VAL A 131 -0.06 2.04 -0.05
C VAL A 131 0.33 3.22 0.84
N ALA A 132 -0.43 4.30 0.84
CA ALA A 132 -0.24 5.46 1.70
C ALA A 132 -1.10 5.39 2.98
N GLY A 133 -1.96 4.36 3.11
CA GLY A 133 -2.86 4.16 4.25
C GLY A 133 -4.21 4.87 4.10
N ASN A 134 -4.53 5.45 2.94
CA ASN A 134 -5.80 6.11 2.69
C ASN A 134 -6.91 5.09 2.43
N ILE A 135 -8.10 5.35 2.93
CA ILE A 135 -9.29 4.53 2.71
C ILE A 135 -9.62 4.47 1.22
N GLN A 136 -9.85 3.28 0.71
CA GLN A 136 -10.27 3.03 -0.66
C GLN A 136 -11.67 2.44 -0.69
N LEU A 137 -12.53 3.09 -1.43
CA LEU A 137 -13.93 2.73 -1.62
C LEU A 137 -14.23 2.54 -3.10
N ALA A 138 -15.25 1.75 -3.40
CA ALA A 138 -15.79 1.62 -4.74
C ALA A 138 -17.32 1.74 -4.71
N ASP A 139 -17.89 2.26 -5.78
CA ASP A 139 -19.33 2.30 -5.97
C ASP A 139 -19.73 1.29 -7.05
N ILE A 140 -20.34 0.17 -6.63
CA ILE A 140 -20.74 -0.90 -7.54
C ILE A 140 -21.79 -0.42 -8.55
N ALA A 141 -22.63 0.54 -8.18
CA ALA A 141 -23.63 1.11 -9.10
C ALA A 141 -23.02 1.77 -10.34
N LYS A 142 -21.77 2.23 -10.24
CA LYS A 142 -21.05 2.89 -11.34
C LYS A 142 -20.22 1.92 -12.19
N MET A 143 -20.18 0.64 -11.81
CA MET A 143 -19.39 -0.37 -12.52
C MET A 143 -20.31 -1.18 -13.44
N PRO A 144 -20.11 -1.16 -14.77
CA PRO A 144 -20.94 -1.96 -15.69
C PRO A 144 -20.72 -3.46 -15.47
N HIS A 145 -19.49 -3.88 -15.13
CA HIS A 145 -19.11 -5.25 -14.81
C HIS A 145 -17.98 -5.27 -13.78
N VAL A 146 -17.98 -6.26 -12.91
CA VAL A 146 -16.91 -6.48 -11.90
C VAL A 146 -16.46 -7.93 -12.00
N LEU A 147 -15.16 -8.12 -12.17
CA LEU A 147 -14.52 -9.42 -12.08
C LEU A 147 -13.62 -9.47 -10.87
N ILE A 148 -13.82 -10.46 -9.99
CA ILE A 148 -12.97 -10.73 -8.83
C ILE A 148 -12.26 -12.04 -9.09
N ALA A 149 -10.95 -11.98 -9.32
CA ALA A 149 -10.12 -13.14 -9.59
C ALA A 149 -8.94 -13.22 -8.62
N GLY A 150 -8.47 -14.43 -8.36
CA GLY A 150 -7.32 -14.69 -7.51
C GLY A 150 -7.10 -16.17 -7.28
N SER A 151 -5.87 -16.57 -6.96
CA SER A 151 -5.52 -17.94 -6.58
C SER A 151 -6.12 -18.33 -5.23
N THR A 152 -6.08 -19.60 -4.89
CA THR A 152 -6.49 -20.09 -3.57
C THR A 152 -5.68 -19.39 -2.48
N GLY A 153 -6.36 -18.86 -1.45
CA GLY A 153 -5.71 -18.11 -0.36
C GLY A 153 -5.43 -16.63 -0.64
N SER A 154 -5.72 -16.12 -1.85
CA SER A 154 -5.51 -14.70 -2.19
C SER A 154 -6.49 -13.72 -1.52
N GLY A 155 -7.50 -14.22 -0.82
CA GLY A 155 -8.52 -13.38 -0.17
C GLY A 155 -9.77 -13.11 -1.02
N LYS A 156 -9.97 -13.80 -2.14
CA LYS A 156 -11.14 -13.63 -3.01
C LYS A 156 -12.48 -13.75 -2.25
N SER A 157 -12.66 -14.79 -1.45
CA SER A 157 -13.87 -14.99 -0.64
C SER A 157 -14.04 -13.92 0.44
N VAL A 158 -12.92 -13.46 1.03
CA VAL A 158 -12.92 -12.35 1.98
C VAL A 158 -13.38 -11.06 1.30
N CYS A 159 -12.89 -10.78 0.10
CA CYS A 159 -13.31 -9.62 -0.70
C CYS A 159 -14.83 -9.65 -0.98
N ILE A 160 -15.36 -10.79 -1.40
CA ILE A 160 -16.81 -10.95 -1.66
C ILE A 160 -17.61 -10.71 -0.37
N ASN A 161 -17.18 -11.30 0.75
CA ASN A 161 -17.84 -11.09 2.04
C ASN A 161 -17.77 -9.62 2.49
N THR A 162 -16.65 -8.94 2.25
CA THR A 162 -16.48 -7.50 2.53
C THR A 162 -17.47 -6.66 1.71
N ILE A 163 -17.66 -6.98 0.43
CA ILE A 163 -18.62 -6.32 -0.44
C ILE A 163 -20.05 -6.49 0.10
N ILE A 164 -20.45 -7.74 0.39
CA ILE A 164 -21.78 -8.04 0.93
C ILE A 164 -21.99 -7.32 2.27
N SER A 165 -21.03 -7.40 3.17
CA SER A 165 -21.10 -6.74 4.48
C SER A 165 -21.21 -5.23 4.37
N SER A 166 -20.50 -4.61 3.43
CA SER A 166 -20.56 -3.17 3.17
C SER A 166 -21.97 -2.74 2.71
N ILE A 167 -22.57 -3.50 1.79
CA ILE A 167 -23.92 -3.24 1.29
C ILE A 167 -24.95 -3.38 2.41
N ILE A 168 -24.88 -4.47 3.21
CA ILE A 168 -25.79 -4.70 4.33
C ILE A 168 -25.65 -3.60 5.37
N TYR A 169 -24.44 -3.16 5.66
CA TYR A 169 -24.19 -2.07 6.62
C TYR A 169 -24.76 -0.73 6.14
N ASN A 170 -24.71 -0.47 4.84
CA ASN A 170 -25.16 0.79 4.22
C ASN A 170 -26.67 0.79 3.87
N ALA A 171 -27.32 -0.37 3.85
CA ALA A 171 -28.72 -0.53 3.44
C ALA A 171 -29.75 -0.17 4.50
N LYS A 172 -29.31 0.34 5.67
CA LYS A 172 -30.20 0.76 6.77
C LYS A 172 -30.86 2.08 6.50
#